data_bd01a85112c4356fde0757f585ceab28
#
_entry.id   bd01a85112c4356fde0757f585ceab28
#
_cell.length_a   1.000
_cell.length_b   1.000
_cell.length_c   1.000
_cell.angle_alpha   90.00
_cell.angle_beta   90.00
_cell.angle_gamma   90.00
#
_symmetry.space_group_name_H-M   'P 1'
#
loop_
_entity.id
_entity.type
_entity.pdbx_description
1 polymer ?
#
loop_
_entity_poly.entity_id
_entity_poly.type
_entity_poly.pdbx_seq_one_letter_code
_entity_poly.pdbx_strand_id
1 'polypeptide(L)'
;MKCWCLSKPSARFVAKMEDVLAVYQRPYDPLRPVVCLDEKSKELHATPHGGLPPEPGRARREDYEYERHAARNLFLWVEPLSGKRQVCVTARRTALDFAQQLKALVAAYPEAEWVVLVTDNLTPIKP
;
A
#
# COMPACT_ATOMS: atom_id res chain seq x y z
N MET A 1 18.39 -13.67 17.64
CA MET A 1 17.79 -12.34 17.80
C MET A 1 18.09 -11.54 16.54
N LYS A 2 17.10 -11.05 15.78
CA LYS A 2 17.33 -10.22 14.58
C LYS A 2 17.43 -8.77 15.04
N CYS A 3 18.60 -8.15 14.89
CA CYS A 3 18.78 -6.74 15.17
C CYS A 3 18.64 -5.91 13.87
N TRP A 4 17.89 -4.83 13.94
CA TRP A 4 17.80 -3.87 12.84
C TRP A 4 18.98 -2.89 12.95
N CYS A 5 19.79 -2.81 11.89
CA CYS A 5 20.81 -1.77 11.81
C CYS A 5 20.19 -0.51 11.22
N LEU A 6 20.08 0.55 12.01
CA LEU A 6 19.77 1.88 11.50
C LEU A 6 21.05 2.48 10.93
N SER A 7 21.06 2.78 9.64
CA SER A 7 22.13 3.58 9.04
C SER A 7 22.09 5.00 9.65
N LYS A 8 23.27 5.62 9.79
CA LYS A 8 23.32 7.03 10.25
C LYS A 8 22.53 7.91 9.26
N PRO A 9 21.51 8.66 9.72
CA PRO A 9 20.72 9.49 8.82
C PRO A 9 21.60 10.58 8.21
N SER A 10 21.54 10.72 6.88
CA SER A 10 22.20 11.85 6.21
C SER A 10 21.35 13.11 6.36
N ALA A 11 21.97 14.29 6.25
CA ALA A 11 21.24 15.56 6.28
C ALA A 11 20.11 15.61 5.23
N ARG A 12 20.34 15.02 4.03
CA ARG A 12 19.33 14.91 2.97
C ARG A 12 18.16 14.01 3.39
N PHE A 13 18.42 12.93 4.12
CA PHE A 13 17.37 12.07 4.64
C PHE A 13 16.52 12.80 5.68
N VAL A 14 17.16 13.51 6.61
CA VAL A 14 16.48 14.29 7.66
C VAL A 14 15.60 15.36 7.03
N ALA A 15 16.11 16.15 6.08
CA ALA A 15 15.32 17.16 5.38
C ALA A 15 14.06 16.57 4.71
N LYS A 16 14.20 15.46 3.97
CA LYS A 16 13.04 14.79 3.35
C LYS A 16 12.04 14.24 4.37
N MET A 17 12.52 13.73 5.48
CA MET A 17 11.68 13.27 6.58
C MET A 17 10.88 14.43 7.18
N GLU A 18 11.53 15.58 7.41
CA GLU A 18 10.87 16.79 7.92
C GLU A 18 9.81 17.31 6.96
N ASP A 19 10.06 17.29 5.64
CA ASP A 19 9.07 17.64 4.61
C ASP A 19 7.82 16.76 4.70
N VAL A 20 7.99 15.45 4.84
CA VAL A 20 6.86 14.51 4.98
C VAL A 20 6.12 14.74 6.30
N LEU A 21 6.83 14.93 7.41
CA LEU A 21 6.22 15.21 8.71
C LEU A 21 5.44 16.52 8.69
N ALA A 22 5.94 17.56 8.03
CA ALA A 22 5.25 18.82 7.86
C ALA A 22 3.94 18.67 7.07
N VAL A 23 3.89 17.76 6.09
CA VAL A 23 2.65 17.44 5.37
C VAL A 23 1.64 16.79 6.32
N TYR A 24 2.03 15.83 7.15
CA TYR A 24 1.13 15.16 8.10
C TYR A 24 0.64 16.04 9.25
N GLN A 25 1.35 17.11 9.56
CA GLN A 25 0.93 18.09 10.59
C GLN A 25 -0.14 19.07 10.09
N ARG A 26 -0.44 19.10 8.79
CA ARG A 26 -1.47 19.98 8.25
C ARG A 26 -2.84 19.62 8.79
N PRO A 27 -3.68 20.61 9.14
CA PRO A 27 -5.07 20.35 9.49
C PRO A 27 -5.82 19.79 8.28
N TYR A 28 -6.95 19.13 8.55
CA TYR A 28 -7.82 18.65 7.48
C TYR A 28 -8.35 19.82 6.63
N ASP A 29 -8.18 19.72 5.32
CA ASP A 29 -8.69 20.66 4.34
C ASP A 29 -9.29 19.86 3.15
N PRO A 30 -10.62 19.87 2.96
CA PRO A 30 -11.27 19.12 1.89
C PRO A 30 -10.90 19.62 0.47
N LEU A 31 -10.46 20.88 0.34
CA LEU A 31 -9.99 21.43 -0.93
C LEU A 31 -8.54 21.02 -1.25
N ARG A 32 -7.81 20.55 -0.24
CA ARG A 32 -6.39 20.16 -0.34
C ARG A 32 -6.10 18.85 0.41
N PRO A 33 -6.82 17.77 0.09
CA PRO A 33 -6.68 16.51 0.82
C PRO A 33 -5.26 15.96 0.71
N VAL A 34 -4.78 15.38 1.81
CA VAL A 34 -3.52 14.64 1.86
C VAL A 34 -3.84 13.16 1.72
N VAL A 35 -3.34 12.54 0.66
CA VAL A 35 -3.59 11.14 0.34
C VAL A 35 -2.26 10.38 0.28
N CYS A 36 -2.21 9.26 0.99
CA CYS A 36 -1.09 8.34 0.95
C CYS A 36 -1.41 7.22 -0.04
N LEU A 37 -0.53 6.95 -0.99
CA LEU A 37 -0.66 5.88 -1.97
C LEU A 37 0.53 4.93 -1.85
N ASP A 38 0.23 3.64 -1.74
CA ASP A 38 1.23 2.59 -1.67
C ASP A 38 0.81 1.39 -2.53
N GLU A 39 1.78 0.52 -2.86
CA GLU A 39 1.55 -0.68 -3.63
C GLU A 39 2.15 -1.91 -2.97
N LYS A 40 1.44 -3.03 -3.05
CA LYS A 40 1.85 -4.30 -2.49
C LYS A 40 1.60 -5.45 -3.45
N SER A 41 2.66 -6.17 -3.81
CA SER A 41 2.50 -7.46 -4.51
C SER A 41 2.13 -8.56 -3.51
N LYS A 42 1.16 -9.39 -3.88
CA LYS A 42 0.71 -10.55 -3.10
C LYS A 42 0.72 -11.80 -3.96
N GLU A 43 1.40 -12.83 -3.49
CA GLU A 43 1.32 -14.16 -4.08
C GLU A 43 0.00 -14.82 -3.67
N LEU A 44 -0.63 -15.50 -4.62
CA LEU A 44 -1.83 -16.31 -4.41
C LEU A 44 -1.40 -17.77 -4.27
N HIS A 45 -1.77 -18.37 -3.17
CA HIS A 45 -1.47 -19.76 -2.86
C HIS A 45 -2.77 -20.56 -2.81
N ALA A 46 -2.73 -21.81 -3.27
CA ALA A 46 -3.74 -22.82 -2.98
C ALA A 46 -3.15 -23.87 -2.04
N THR A 47 -4.00 -24.50 -1.27
CA THR A 47 -3.65 -25.63 -0.40
C THR A 47 -4.13 -26.91 -1.08
N PRO A 48 -3.26 -27.73 -1.68
CA PRO A 48 -3.67 -28.86 -2.54
C PRO A 48 -4.43 -29.93 -1.76
N HIS A 49 -4.14 -30.14 -0.49
CA HIS A 49 -4.74 -31.20 0.32
C HIS A 49 -5.84 -30.71 1.29
N GLY A 50 -6.12 -29.39 1.32
CA GLY A 50 -7.06 -28.81 2.27
C GLY A 50 -6.58 -28.94 3.72
N GLY A 51 -7.32 -28.31 4.63
CA GLY A 51 -7.06 -28.43 6.07
C GLY A 51 -8.06 -29.36 6.75
N LEU A 52 -7.72 -29.85 7.93
CA LEU A 52 -8.66 -30.56 8.80
C LEU A 52 -9.45 -29.53 9.61
N PRO A 53 -10.79 -29.63 9.64
CA PRO A 53 -11.62 -28.71 10.42
C PRO A 53 -11.30 -28.83 11.92
N PRO A 54 -11.62 -27.81 12.71
CA PRO A 54 -11.48 -27.88 14.16
C PRO A 54 -12.47 -28.88 14.75
N GLU A 55 -12.03 -29.65 15.75
CA GLU A 55 -12.83 -30.57 16.54
C GLU A 55 -12.78 -30.18 18.03
N PRO A 56 -13.70 -30.60 18.86
CA PRO A 56 -13.63 -30.37 20.31
C PRO A 56 -12.28 -30.84 20.88
N GLY A 57 -11.52 -29.90 21.47
CA GLY A 57 -10.18 -30.15 22.01
C GLY A 57 -9.04 -30.22 20.98
N ARG A 58 -9.35 -30.01 19.68
CA ARG A 58 -8.35 -29.96 18.61
C ARG A 58 -8.50 -28.69 17.77
N ALA A 59 -7.44 -27.90 17.67
CA ALA A 59 -7.39 -26.75 16.78
C ALA A 59 -7.41 -27.21 15.32
N ARG A 60 -7.89 -26.32 14.42
CA ARG A 60 -7.78 -26.50 12.97
C ARG A 60 -6.31 -26.78 12.60
N ARG A 61 -6.10 -27.74 11.72
CA ARG A 61 -4.80 -28.05 11.16
C ARG A 61 -4.79 -27.69 9.69
N GLU A 62 -3.76 -26.99 9.27
CA GLU A 62 -3.53 -26.65 7.86
C GLU A 62 -2.27 -27.36 7.39
N ASP A 63 -2.28 -27.82 6.13
CA ASP A 63 -1.09 -28.37 5.53
C ASP A 63 -0.09 -27.24 5.29
N TYR A 64 1.20 -27.51 5.44
CA TYR A 64 2.27 -26.58 5.13
C TYR A 64 2.60 -26.56 3.63
N GLU A 65 2.14 -27.54 2.87
CA GLU A 65 2.29 -27.55 1.43
C GLU A 65 1.33 -26.56 0.76
N TYR A 66 1.86 -25.79 -0.16
CA TYR A 66 1.07 -24.84 -0.95
C TYR A 66 1.53 -24.81 -2.39
N GLU A 67 0.59 -24.59 -3.29
CA GLU A 67 0.85 -24.33 -4.70
C GLU A 67 0.79 -22.82 -4.98
N ARG A 68 1.79 -22.32 -5.69
CA ARG A 68 1.78 -20.94 -6.17
C ARG A 68 0.98 -20.84 -7.44
N HIS A 69 -0.13 -20.12 -7.41
CA HIS A 69 -0.98 -19.95 -8.57
C HIS A 69 -0.64 -18.71 -9.38
N ALA A 70 -0.50 -17.57 -8.74
CA ALA A 70 -0.26 -16.30 -9.41
C ALA A 70 0.23 -15.24 -8.42
N ALA A 71 0.59 -14.07 -8.93
CA ALA A 71 0.74 -12.85 -8.14
C ALA A 71 -0.33 -11.84 -8.56
N ARG A 72 -0.76 -11.02 -7.62
CA ARG A 72 -1.59 -9.84 -7.84
C ARG A 72 -0.97 -8.65 -7.14
N ASN A 73 -1.24 -7.47 -7.68
CA ASN A 73 -0.75 -6.23 -7.09
C ASN A 73 -1.95 -5.46 -6.53
N LEU A 74 -1.76 -4.94 -5.34
CA LEU A 74 -2.74 -4.11 -4.66
C LEU A 74 -2.22 -2.68 -4.68
N PHE A 75 -3.01 -1.75 -5.20
CA PHE A 75 -2.82 -0.33 -4.99
C PHE A 75 -3.78 0.10 -3.88
N LEU A 76 -3.24 0.69 -2.86
CA LEU A 76 -4.01 1.21 -1.72
C LEU A 76 -3.76 2.69 -1.59
N TRP A 77 -4.82 3.49 -1.57
CA TRP A 77 -4.71 4.86 -1.11
C TRP A 77 -5.61 5.13 0.09
N VAL A 78 -5.16 6.02 0.93
CA VAL A 78 -5.86 6.42 2.15
C VAL A 78 -5.68 7.91 2.38
N GLU A 79 -6.75 8.58 2.77
CA GLU A 79 -6.74 9.93 3.32
C GLU A 79 -6.76 9.82 4.85
N PRO A 80 -5.63 10.02 5.55
CA PRO A 80 -5.51 9.69 6.97
C PRO A 80 -6.48 10.46 7.86
N LEU A 81 -6.77 11.73 7.53
CA LEU A 81 -7.60 12.60 8.37
C LEU A 81 -9.11 12.38 8.19
N SER A 82 -9.55 11.92 7.01
CA SER A 82 -10.96 11.60 6.76
C SER A 82 -11.28 10.10 6.94
N GLY A 83 -10.24 9.25 6.88
CA GLY A 83 -10.39 7.80 6.87
C GLY A 83 -10.88 7.24 5.52
N LYS A 84 -11.05 8.07 4.49
CA LYS A 84 -11.41 7.64 3.14
C LYS A 84 -10.28 6.79 2.56
N ARG A 85 -10.62 5.63 2.01
CA ARG A 85 -9.64 4.66 1.50
C ARG A 85 -10.21 3.85 0.37
N GLN A 86 -9.33 3.41 -0.52
CA GLN A 86 -9.68 2.52 -1.63
C GLN A 86 -8.55 1.53 -1.90
N VAL A 87 -8.92 0.32 -2.28
CA VAL A 87 -8.01 -0.73 -2.73
C VAL A 87 -8.38 -1.12 -4.14
N CYS A 88 -7.40 -1.21 -5.01
CA CYS A 88 -7.54 -1.74 -6.35
C CYS A 88 -6.59 -2.93 -6.54
N VAL A 89 -7.10 -4.02 -7.11
CA VAL A 89 -6.31 -5.21 -7.40
C VAL A 89 -6.06 -5.29 -8.89
N THR A 90 -4.78 -5.38 -9.29
CA THR A 90 -4.36 -5.46 -10.69
C THR A 90 -3.56 -6.72 -10.95
N ALA A 91 -3.57 -7.19 -12.20
CA ALA A 91 -2.74 -8.32 -12.61
C ALA A 91 -1.26 -7.94 -12.71
N ARG A 92 -0.98 -6.69 -13.03
CA ARG A 92 0.37 -6.15 -13.28
C ARG A 92 0.58 -4.88 -12.46
N ARG A 93 1.85 -4.45 -12.42
CA ARG A 93 2.30 -3.21 -11.77
C ARG A 93 3.11 -2.42 -12.78
N THR A 94 2.44 -1.94 -13.80
CA THR A 94 3.05 -1.13 -14.85
C THR A 94 2.84 0.37 -14.59
N ALA A 95 3.60 1.21 -15.29
CA ALA A 95 3.39 2.66 -15.26
C ALA A 95 1.95 3.04 -15.68
N LEU A 96 1.37 2.27 -16.59
CA LEU A 96 -0.02 2.46 -17.02
C LEU A 96 -1.01 2.15 -15.88
N ASP A 97 -0.81 1.03 -15.16
CA ASP A 97 -1.65 0.67 -14.01
C ASP A 97 -1.58 1.79 -12.96
N PHE A 98 -0.37 2.26 -12.65
CA PHE A 98 -0.18 3.38 -11.71
C PHE A 98 -0.87 4.66 -12.18
N ALA A 99 -0.72 5.03 -13.45
CA ALA A 99 -1.40 6.21 -14.01
C ALA A 99 -2.93 6.10 -13.93
N GLN A 100 -3.49 4.90 -14.12
CA GLN A 100 -4.93 4.65 -13.95
C GLN A 100 -5.35 4.83 -12.49
N GLN A 101 -4.53 4.42 -11.52
CA GLN A 101 -4.81 4.65 -10.10
C GLN A 101 -4.78 6.14 -9.75
N LEU A 102 -3.81 6.90 -10.28
CA LEU A 102 -3.78 8.35 -10.10
C LEU A 102 -5.02 9.03 -10.69
N LYS A 103 -5.43 8.61 -11.88
CA LYS A 103 -6.65 9.13 -12.50
C LYS A 103 -7.89 8.85 -11.65
N ALA A 104 -8.03 7.62 -11.13
CA ALA A 104 -9.13 7.23 -10.25
C ALA A 104 -9.10 8.01 -8.93
N LEU A 105 -7.92 8.23 -8.37
CA LEU A 105 -7.72 9.02 -7.15
C LEU A 105 -8.17 10.46 -7.36
N VAL A 106 -7.73 11.12 -8.42
CA VAL A 106 -8.14 12.50 -8.72
C VAL A 106 -9.66 12.60 -8.94
N ALA A 107 -10.25 11.63 -9.63
CA ALA A 107 -11.71 11.58 -9.85
C ALA A 107 -12.52 11.39 -8.54
N ALA A 108 -11.88 10.88 -7.47
CA ALA A 108 -12.52 10.74 -6.16
C ALA A 108 -12.59 12.07 -5.36
N TYR A 109 -11.94 13.12 -5.85
CA TYR A 109 -11.88 14.45 -5.23
C TYR A 109 -12.23 15.56 -6.22
N PRO A 110 -13.47 15.60 -6.75
CA PRO A 110 -13.87 16.54 -7.81
C PRO A 110 -13.84 18.00 -7.36
N GLU A 111 -13.99 18.26 -6.05
CA GLU A 111 -14.02 19.61 -5.49
C GLU A 111 -12.63 20.10 -5.02
N ALA A 112 -11.62 19.25 -5.05
CA ALA A 112 -10.29 19.61 -4.58
C ALA A 112 -9.58 20.55 -5.57
N GLU A 113 -8.95 21.61 -5.04
CA GLU A 113 -8.07 22.49 -5.83
C GLU A 113 -6.82 21.72 -6.28
N TRP A 114 -6.25 20.92 -5.39
CA TRP A 114 -5.17 19.95 -5.65
C TRP A 114 -5.15 18.87 -4.59
N VAL A 115 -4.58 17.73 -4.93
CA VAL A 115 -4.36 16.61 -4.01
C VAL A 115 -2.89 16.53 -3.67
N VAL A 116 -2.56 16.54 -2.36
CA VAL A 116 -1.20 16.30 -1.89
C VAL A 116 -0.98 14.80 -1.80
N LEU A 117 -0.13 14.26 -2.66
CA LEU A 117 0.15 12.84 -2.73
C LEU A 117 1.44 12.50 -1.99
N VAL A 118 1.35 11.61 -1.01
CA VAL A 118 2.49 11.01 -0.31
C VAL A 118 2.68 9.59 -0.82
N THR A 119 3.84 9.32 -1.41
CA THR A 119 4.22 7.98 -1.89
C THR A 119 5.58 7.62 -1.33
N ASP A 120 5.87 6.33 -1.23
CA ASP A 120 7.24 5.89 -1.04
C ASP A 120 8.09 6.22 -2.28
N ASN A 121 9.40 5.99 -2.19
CA ASN A 121 10.31 6.26 -3.30
C ASN A 121 10.10 5.20 -4.41
N LEU A 122 8.99 5.31 -5.14
CA LEU A 122 8.68 4.43 -6.26
C LEU A 122 9.88 4.38 -7.20
N THR A 123 10.58 3.26 -7.21
CA THR A 123 11.54 2.98 -8.27
C THR A 123 10.79 3.08 -9.59
N PRO A 124 11.24 3.88 -10.57
CA PRO A 124 10.51 4.08 -11.79
C PRO A 124 10.14 2.72 -12.37
N ILE A 125 8.84 2.47 -12.44
CA ILE A 125 8.27 1.27 -13.03
C ILE A 125 8.77 1.29 -14.47
N LYS A 126 9.65 0.34 -14.81
CA LYS A 126 10.14 0.24 -16.18
C LYS A 126 8.96 0.06 -17.13
N PRO A 127 8.97 0.71 -18.28
CA PRO A 127 7.92 0.58 -19.29
C PRO A 127 7.75 -0.87 -19.75
#